data_875519f626fde13624a2f3e37ce524d5
#
_entry.id   875519f626fde13624a2f3e37ce524d5
#
_cell.length_a   1.000
_cell.length_b   1.000
_cell.length_c   1.000
_cell.angle_alpha   90.00
_cell.angle_beta   90.00
_cell.angle_gamma   90.00
#
_symmetry.space_group_name_H-M   'P 1'
#
loop_
_entity.id
_entity.type
_entity.pdbx_description
1 polymer ?
#
loop_
_entity_poly.entity_id
_entity_poly.type
_entity_poly.pdbx_seq_one_letter_code
_entity_poly.pdbx_strand_id
1 'polypeptide(L)'
;MTDAELLTKVKIALGITGTYQDATLSLYIEEVKNYLINAGVSLQILDSSASVGVIVRGVSDLWNYGMGTASLSEYFIQRAIQLRLSEAPYILEELKVQSSPGIDIGTTQINITGGSLNAIYRYEFNVELPNYDDNLSEWMSWDGISEIFAEDGHKICIAEVTSENLARKAGIVTVSSNLG
;
A
#
# COMPACT_ATOMS: atom_id res chain seq x y z
N MET A 1 8.48 6.78 9.27
CA MET A 1 9.17 6.95 10.59
C MET A 1 10.57 7.48 10.33
N THR A 2 11.02 8.52 11.06
CA THR A 2 12.36 9.09 10.87
C THR A 2 13.44 8.21 11.52
N ASP A 3 14.70 8.31 11.04
CA ASP A 3 15.82 7.56 11.62
C ASP A 3 16.09 7.98 13.06
N ALA A 4 15.85 9.23 13.44
CA ALA A 4 15.96 9.72 14.81
C ALA A 4 14.94 9.09 15.77
N GLU A 5 13.69 8.90 15.31
CA GLU A 5 12.66 8.19 16.08
C GLU A 5 13.01 6.72 16.24
N LEU A 6 13.53 6.09 15.19
CA LEU A 6 13.96 4.69 15.22
C LEU A 6 15.14 4.49 16.17
N LEU A 7 16.18 5.36 16.10
CA LEU A 7 17.30 5.34 17.02
C LEU A 7 16.84 5.45 18.48
N THR A 8 15.90 6.34 18.76
CA THR A 8 15.32 6.49 20.10
C THR A 8 14.68 5.19 20.58
N LYS A 9 13.89 4.52 19.74
CA LYS A 9 13.23 3.24 20.07
C LYS A 9 14.24 2.11 20.30
N VAL A 10 15.29 2.05 19.48
CA VAL A 10 16.40 1.08 19.64
C VAL A 10 17.11 1.31 20.98
N LYS A 11 17.45 2.55 21.32
CA LYS A 11 18.09 2.87 22.62
C LYS A 11 17.22 2.47 23.79
N ILE A 12 15.92 2.75 23.76
CA ILE A 12 14.98 2.33 24.80
C ILE A 12 15.00 0.79 24.96
N ALA A 13 14.93 0.06 23.85
CA ALA A 13 14.90 -1.40 23.88
C ALA A 13 16.20 -2.04 24.39
N LEU A 14 17.34 -1.39 24.14
CA LEU A 14 18.67 -1.84 24.62
C LEU A 14 19.04 -1.31 26.01
N GLY A 15 18.20 -0.45 26.61
CA GLY A 15 18.50 0.17 27.90
C GLY A 15 19.67 1.18 27.84
N ILE A 16 19.92 1.76 26.66
CA ILE A 16 21.03 2.69 26.43
C ILE A 16 20.59 4.13 26.68
N THR A 17 21.35 4.84 27.52
CA THR A 17 21.13 6.26 27.82
C THR A 17 22.31 7.10 27.29
N GLY A 18 22.07 8.40 27.07
CA GLY A 18 23.09 9.31 26.53
C GLY A 18 23.29 9.12 25.01
N THR A 19 24.30 9.80 24.45
CA THR A 19 24.51 9.88 22.99
C THR A 19 25.83 9.23 22.51
N TYR A 20 26.63 8.71 23.42
CA TYR A 20 27.95 8.16 23.09
C TYR A 20 27.91 7.03 22.06
N GLN A 21 26.88 6.22 22.10
CA GLN A 21 26.70 5.05 21.20
C GLN A 21 25.85 5.34 19.96
N ASP A 22 25.34 6.55 19.79
CA ASP A 22 24.37 6.87 18.74
C ASP A 22 24.93 6.59 17.33
N ALA A 23 26.20 6.92 17.08
CA ALA A 23 26.83 6.65 15.79
C ALA A 23 26.91 5.14 15.49
N THR A 24 27.29 4.33 16.48
CA THR A 24 27.37 2.87 16.34
C THR A 24 25.98 2.26 16.11
N LEU A 25 24.99 2.70 16.89
CA LEU A 25 23.61 2.21 16.73
C LEU A 25 23.03 2.59 15.38
N SER A 26 23.34 3.79 14.88
CA SER A 26 22.89 4.21 13.54
C SER A 26 23.45 3.33 12.43
N LEU A 27 24.73 2.93 12.52
CA LEU A 27 25.33 1.98 11.57
C LEU A 27 24.63 0.61 11.62
N TYR A 28 24.33 0.10 12.81
CA TYR A 28 23.61 -1.17 12.93
C TYR A 28 22.18 -1.09 12.44
N ILE A 29 21.50 0.03 12.63
CA ILE A 29 20.17 0.26 12.07
C ILE A 29 20.23 0.22 10.54
N GLU A 30 21.21 0.90 9.95
CA GLU A 30 21.40 0.92 8.49
C GLU A 30 21.70 -0.49 7.96
N GLU A 31 22.58 -1.24 8.61
CA GLU A 31 22.91 -2.62 8.22
C GLU A 31 21.68 -3.54 8.26
N VAL A 32 20.88 -3.46 9.34
CA VAL A 32 19.65 -4.24 9.46
C VAL A 32 18.62 -3.83 8.42
N LYS A 33 18.44 -2.53 8.14
CA LYS A 33 17.56 -2.05 7.09
C LYS A 33 17.98 -2.58 5.71
N ASN A 34 19.26 -2.52 5.40
CA ASN A 34 19.81 -3.05 4.14
C ASN A 34 19.61 -4.58 4.02
N TYR A 35 19.79 -5.31 5.12
CA TYR A 35 19.47 -6.74 5.15
C TYR A 35 18.01 -7.00 4.82
N LEU A 36 17.07 -6.26 5.42
CA LEU A 36 15.64 -6.41 5.19
C LEU A 36 15.26 -6.05 3.74
N ILE A 37 15.84 -5.00 3.16
CA ILE A 37 15.66 -4.64 1.75
C ILE A 37 16.12 -5.78 0.83
N ASN A 38 17.32 -6.31 1.07
CA ASN A 38 17.88 -7.42 0.30
C ASN A 38 17.08 -8.72 0.47
N ALA A 39 16.41 -8.90 1.61
CA ALA A 39 15.47 -9.98 1.86
C ALA A 39 14.10 -9.77 1.18
N GLY A 40 13.88 -8.62 0.52
CA GLY A 40 12.68 -8.31 -0.25
C GLY A 40 11.58 -7.61 0.56
N VAL A 41 11.90 -6.97 1.69
CA VAL A 41 10.98 -6.09 2.43
C VAL A 41 10.95 -4.72 1.75
N SER A 42 9.75 -4.19 1.45
CA SER A 42 9.61 -2.90 0.77
C SER A 42 9.99 -1.71 1.67
N LEU A 43 10.37 -0.60 1.05
CA LEU A 43 10.66 0.65 1.76
C LEU A 43 9.45 1.13 2.55
N GLN A 44 8.24 0.94 2.03
CA GLN A 44 7.00 1.34 2.69
C GLN A 44 6.81 0.62 4.04
N ILE A 45 7.05 -0.70 4.08
CA ILE A 45 7.00 -1.45 5.34
C ILE A 45 8.14 -1.07 6.27
N LEU A 46 9.34 -0.86 5.75
CA LEU A 46 10.47 -0.42 6.56
C LEU A 46 10.21 0.91 7.25
N ASP A 47 9.50 1.83 6.60
CA ASP A 47 9.14 3.13 7.16
C ASP A 47 7.90 3.11 8.05
N SER A 48 7.21 1.98 8.12
CA SER A 48 6.03 1.78 8.97
C SER A 48 6.41 1.36 10.39
N SER A 49 5.43 1.39 11.30
CA SER A 49 5.59 0.88 12.67
C SER A 49 5.77 -0.65 12.73
N ALA A 50 5.38 -1.38 11.69
CA ALA A 50 5.47 -2.84 11.62
C ALA A 50 6.93 -3.34 11.62
N SER A 51 7.86 -2.57 11.04
CA SER A 51 9.29 -2.92 10.97
C SER A 51 10.06 -2.74 12.27
N VAL A 52 9.59 -1.85 13.17
CA VAL A 52 10.35 -1.42 14.36
C VAL A 52 10.83 -2.58 15.20
N GLY A 53 9.93 -3.52 15.52
CA GLY A 53 10.29 -4.66 16.38
C GLY A 53 11.32 -5.59 15.72
N VAL A 54 11.27 -5.72 14.39
CA VAL A 54 12.22 -6.53 13.62
C VAL A 54 13.58 -5.83 13.58
N ILE A 55 13.61 -4.53 13.29
CA ILE A 55 14.86 -3.73 13.27
C ILE A 55 15.52 -3.72 14.65
N VAL A 56 14.75 -3.45 15.71
CA VAL A 56 15.26 -3.50 17.10
C VAL A 56 15.89 -4.85 17.41
N ARG A 57 15.26 -5.96 16.98
CA ARG A 57 15.82 -7.30 17.19
C ARG A 57 17.12 -7.50 16.42
N GLY A 58 17.20 -7.13 15.16
CA GLY A 58 18.43 -7.23 14.37
C GLY A 58 19.55 -6.40 14.96
N VAL A 59 19.26 -5.15 15.38
CA VAL A 59 20.26 -4.31 16.05
C VAL A 59 20.72 -4.92 17.39
N SER A 60 19.80 -5.52 18.15
CA SER A 60 20.16 -6.23 19.40
C SER A 60 21.09 -7.40 19.14
N ASP A 61 20.86 -8.16 18.07
CA ASP A 61 21.75 -9.27 17.70
C ASP A 61 23.16 -8.74 17.35
N LEU A 62 23.29 -7.70 16.54
CA LEU A 62 24.57 -7.08 16.19
C LEU A 62 25.26 -6.47 17.43
N TRP A 63 24.49 -5.83 18.29
CA TRP A 63 25.01 -5.21 19.52
C TRP A 63 25.61 -6.21 20.51
N ASN A 64 24.94 -7.35 20.70
CA ASN A 64 25.35 -8.33 21.72
C ASN A 64 26.50 -9.23 21.28
N TYR A 65 26.65 -9.49 19.97
CA TYR A 65 27.65 -10.46 19.48
C TYR A 65 28.93 -9.81 18.93
N GLY A 66 28.99 -8.47 18.78
CA GLY A 66 30.19 -7.76 18.34
C GLY A 66 30.53 -8.01 16.84
N MET A 67 31.57 -7.29 16.36
CA MET A 67 31.91 -7.21 14.92
C MET A 67 32.61 -8.44 14.33
N GLY A 68 32.72 -9.56 14.99
CA GLY A 68 33.59 -10.66 14.49
C GLY A 68 32.92 -12.00 14.26
N THR A 69 31.78 -12.29 14.89
CA THR A 69 31.12 -13.60 14.84
C THR A 69 29.61 -13.49 14.82
N ALA A 70 29.08 -12.30 14.60
CA ALA A 70 27.67 -12.04 14.66
C ALA A 70 26.93 -12.71 13.48
N SER A 71 26.11 -13.69 13.78
CA SER A 71 25.02 -14.10 12.91
C SER A 71 23.72 -13.53 13.45
N LEU A 72 22.89 -13.01 12.56
CA LEU A 72 21.51 -12.64 12.92
C LEU A 72 20.77 -13.88 13.41
N SER A 73 20.04 -13.76 14.52
CA SER A 73 19.35 -14.89 15.13
C SER A 73 18.30 -15.50 14.21
N GLU A 74 18.04 -16.81 14.35
CA GLU A 74 16.94 -17.47 13.61
C GLU A 74 15.61 -16.78 13.85
N TYR A 75 15.38 -16.26 15.06
CA TYR A 75 14.18 -15.49 15.37
C TYR A 75 14.09 -14.20 14.54
N PHE A 76 15.19 -13.46 14.37
CA PHE A 76 15.23 -12.29 13.49
C PHE A 76 14.92 -12.70 12.05
N ILE A 77 15.52 -13.76 11.53
CA ILE A 77 15.30 -14.25 10.16
C ILE A 77 13.82 -14.62 9.95
N GLN A 78 13.23 -15.34 10.89
CA GLN A 78 11.80 -15.69 10.82
C GLN A 78 10.91 -14.43 10.81
N ARG A 79 11.23 -13.43 11.64
CA ARG A 79 10.48 -12.16 11.67
C ARG A 79 10.68 -11.35 10.41
N ALA A 80 11.85 -11.37 9.80
CA ALA A 80 12.10 -10.73 8.49
C ALA A 80 11.27 -11.37 7.38
N ILE A 81 11.19 -12.71 7.35
CA ILE A 81 10.32 -13.45 6.42
C ILE A 81 8.84 -13.10 6.65
N GLN A 82 8.38 -13.07 7.90
CA GLN A 82 7.00 -12.69 8.21
C GLN A 82 6.71 -11.25 7.80
N LEU A 83 7.66 -10.34 8.01
CA LEU A 83 7.52 -8.94 7.62
C LEU A 83 7.41 -8.81 6.09
N ARG A 84 8.24 -9.54 5.34
CA ARG A 84 8.14 -9.63 3.88
C ARG A 84 6.80 -10.21 3.42
N LEU A 85 6.33 -11.28 4.06
CA LEU A 85 5.06 -11.93 3.72
C LEU A 85 3.83 -11.13 4.18
N SER A 86 3.99 -10.20 5.12
CA SER A 86 2.93 -9.27 5.50
C SER A 86 2.69 -8.17 4.44
N GLU A 87 3.60 -8.05 3.48
CA GLU A 87 3.29 -7.44 2.20
C GLU A 87 2.30 -8.38 1.48
N ALA A 88 1.00 -8.23 1.77
CA ALA A 88 0.03 -8.62 0.77
C ALA A 88 0.49 -7.93 -0.53
N PRO A 89 0.61 -8.65 -1.65
CA PRO A 89 0.92 -7.98 -2.89
C PRO A 89 -0.08 -6.82 -2.99
N TYR A 90 0.42 -5.59 -3.02
CA TYR A 90 -0.41 -4.42 -3.27
C TYR A 90 -0.87 -4.50 -4.73
N ILE A 91 -1.72 -5.49 -4.97
CA ILE A 91 -2.33 -5.74 -6.27
C ILE A 91 -3.65 -5.01 -6.25
N LEU A 92 -3.85 -4.19 -7.25
CA LEU A 92 -5.17 -3.64 -7.51
C LEU A 92 -6.15 -4.81 -7.67
N GLU A 93 -7.14 -4.90 -6.79
CA GLU A 93 -8.17 -5.93 -6.89
C GLU A 93 -9.10 -5.63 -8.06
N GLU A 94 -9.60 -6.68 -8.73
CA GLU A 94 -10.53 -6.52 -9.83
C GLU A 94 -11.93 -6.16 -9.33
N LEU A 95 -12.50 -5.08 -9.85
CA LEU A 95 -13.94 -4.82 -9.82
C LEU A 95 -14.58 -5.36 -11.10
N LYS A 96 -15.62 -6.17 -10.95
CA LYS A 96 -16.44 -6.55 -12.10
C LYS A 96 -17.44 -5.45 -12.38
N VAL A 97 -17.22 -4.73 -13.47
CA VAL A 97 -18.03 -3.60 -13.90
C VAL A 97 -18.84 -3.98 -15.13
N GLN A 98 -20.12 -3.69 -15.13
CA GLN A 98 -21.01 -3.89 -16.26
C GLN A 98 -21.73 -2.60 -16.57
N SER A 99 -21.93 -2.31 -17.85
CA SER A 99 -22.67 -1.16 -18.36
C SER A 99 -23.93 -1.62 -19.07
N SER A 100 -25.01 -0.91 -18.88
CA SER A 100 -26.27 -1.05 -19.60
C SER A 100 -26.85 0.34 -19.89
N PRO A 101 -27.72 0.48 -20.93
CA PRO A 101 -28.40 1.76 -21.20
C PRO A 101 -29.09 2.28 -19.94
N GLY A 102 -28.92 3.57 -19.65
CA GLY A 102 -29.63 4.25 -18.59
C GLY A 102 -31.08 4.56 -18.94
N ILE A 103 -31.78 5.23 -18.04
CA ILE A 103 -33.16 5.67 -18.23
C ILE A 103 -33.19 6.92 -19.13
N ASP A 104 -32.29 7.87 -18.85
CA ASP A 104 -32.19 9.11 -19.60
C ASP A 104 -31.34 8.95 -20.86
N ILE A 105 -31.68 9.72 -21.91
CA ILE A 105 -30.92 9.71 -23.17
C ILE A 105 -29.47 10.19 -22.88
N GLY A 106 -28.48 9.47 -23.38
CA GLY A 106 -27.07 9.76 -23.20
C GLY A 106 -26.51 9.26 -21.88
N THR A 107 -27.27 8.50 -21.07
CA THR A 107 -26.78 7.92 -19.81
C THR A 107 -26.53 6.42 -19.89
N THR A 108 -25.66 5.95 -19.01
CA THR A 108 -25.42 4.53 -18.75
C THR A 108 -25.63 4.21 -17.29
N GLN A 109 -26.21 3.04 -17.01
CA GLN A 109 -26.27 2.46 -15.68
C GLN A 109 -25.09 1.53 -15.49
N ILE A 110 -24.28 1.81 -14.48
CA ILE A 110 -23.14 0.98 -14.10
C ILE A 110 -23.53 0.05 -12.94
N ASN A 111 -23.23 -1.24 -13.10
CA ASN A 111 -23.40 -2.25 -12.08
C ASN A 111 -22.02 -2.79 -11.66
N ILE A 112 -21.75 -2.80 -10.35
CA ILE A 112 -20.48 -3.26 -9.78
C ILE A 112 -20.70 -4.53 -8.97
N THR A 113 -19.78 -5.48 -9.11
CA THR A 113 -19.69 -6.66 -8.25
C THR A 113 -18.28 -6.78 -7.69
N GLY A 114 -18.16 -7.11 -6.40
CA GLY A 114 -16.86 -7.23 -5.71
C GLY A 114 -16.41 -5.96 -4.95
N GLY A 115 -17.23 -4.91 -4.95
CA GLY A 115 -17.00 -3.71 -4.13
C GLY A 115 -17.13 -3.98 -2.63
N SER A 116 -16.44 -3.17 -1.84
CA SER A 116 -16.47 -3.23 -0.37
C SER A 116 -17.73 -2.55 0.18
N LEU A 117 -18.10 -2.88 1.43
CA LEU A 117 -19.22 -2.20 2.09
C LEU A 117 -18.86 -0.72 2.34
N ASN A 118 -19.75 0.19 1.95
CA ASN A 118 -19.54 1.65 2.05
C ASN A 118 -18.31 2.16 1.27
N ALA A 119 -18.01 1.54 0.13
CA ALA A 119 -16.91 1.96 -0.72
C ALA A 119 -17.12 3.38 -1.27
N ILE A 120 -16.01 4.08 -1.48
CA ILE A 120 -15.96 5.35 -2.19
C ILE A 120 -15.53 5.05 -3.61
N TYR A 121 -16.28 5.56 -4.60
CA TYR A 121 -15.97 5.31 -6.01
C TYR A 121 -15.54 6.57 -6.72
N ARG A 122 -14.61 6.37 -7.66
CA ARG A 122 -14.20 7.36 -8.64
C ARG A 122 -14.22 6.76 -10.03
N TYR A 123 -14.41 7.60 -11.05
CA TYR A 123 -14.37 7.14 -12.43
C TYR A 123 -13.71 8.13 -13.37
N GLU A 124 -13.22 7.62 -14.47
CA GLU A 124 -12.65 8.40 -15.57
C GLU A 124 -12.86 7.68 -16.90
N PHE A 125 -12.92 8.46 -17.99
CA PHE A 125 -13.16 7.93 -19.33
C PHE A 125 -11.86 7.73 -20.10
N ASN A 126 -11.83 6.66 -20.92
CA ASN A 126 -10.76 6.39 -21.87
C ASN A 126 -9.36 6.32 -21.25
N VAL A 127 -9.28 5.91 -19.99
CA VAL A 127 -8.03 5.65 -19.25
C VAL A 127 -7.80 4.15 -19.11
N GLU A 128 -6.56 3.78 -18.81
CA GLU A 128 -6.20 2.43 -18.40
C GLU A 128 -6.48 2.21 -16.91
N LEU A 129 -6.41 0.94 -16.46
CA LEU A 129 -6.51 0.63 -15.04
C LEU A 129 -5.40 1.35 -14.25
N PRO A 130 -5.73 1.99 -13.12
CA PRO A 130 -4.72 2.55 -12.24
C PRO A 130 -3.86 1.44 -11.60
N ASN A 131 -2.72 1.80 -11.05
CA ASN A 131 -2.00 0.92 -10.17
C ASN A 131 -2.57 0.99 -8.75
N TYR A 132 -2.26 0.00 -7.93
CA TYR A 132 -2.56 0.05 -6.51
C TYR A 132 -1.89 1.29 -5.87
N ASP A 133 -2.60 2.00 -5.01
CA ASP A 133 -2.18 3.26 -4.37
C ASP A 133 -2.03 4.48 -5.30
N ASP A 134 -2.37 4.40 -6.58
CA ASP A 134 -2.45 5.59 -7.43
C ASP A 134 -3.44 6.59 -6.83
N ASN A 135 -3.06 7.87 -6.79
CA ASN A 135 -3.92 8.94 -6.32
C ASN A 135 -4.91 9.35 -7.43
N LEU A 136 -6.18 9.10 -7.19
CA LEU A 136 -7.27 9.37 -8.12
C LEU A 136 -8.12 10.58 -7.72
N SER A 137 -7.54 11.55 -7.00
CA SER A 137 -8.26 12.77 -6.56
C SER A 137 -8.82 13.60 -7.72
N GLU A 138 -8.18 13.55 -8.90
CA GLU A 138 -8.60 14.23 -10.12
C GLU A 138 -9.76 13.54 -10.85
N TRP A 139 -10.02 12.25 -10.56
CA TRP A 139 -11.11 11.50 -11.16
C TRP A 139 -12.46 11.96 -10.61
N MET A 140 -13.50 11.81 -11.39
CA MET A 140 -14.86 12.18 -11.03
C MET A 140 -15.39 11.32 -9.88
N SER A 141 -16.05 11.94 -8.91
CA SER A 141 -16.71 11.22 -7.81
C SER A 141 -18.01 10.58 -8.27
N TRP A 142 -18.29 9.36 -7.80
CA TRP A 142 -19.52 8.65 -8.08
C TRP A 142 -20.06 7.95 -6.83
N ASP A 143 -21.37 7.96 -6.68
CA ASP A 143 -22.07 7.41 -5.52
C ASP A 143 -22.28 5.89 -5.58
N GLY A 144 -21.88 5.26 -6.68
CA GLY A 144 -22.07 3.81 -6.90
C GLY A 144 -23.48 3.42 -7.39
N ILE A 145 -24.38 4.37 -7.62
CA ILE A 145 -25.80 4.11 -7.91
C ILE A 145 -26.32 4.95 -9.09
N SER A 146 -26.02 6.26 -9.11
CA SER A 146 -26.52 7.20 -10.10
C SER A 146 -26.04 6.86 -11.50
N GLU A 147 -26.91 7.09 -12.49
CA GLU A 147 -26.52 6.98 -13.89
C GLU A 147 -25.43 7.99 -14.25
N ILE A 148 -24.57 7.60 -15.18
CA ILE A 148 -23.45 8.41 -15.63
C ILE A 148 -23.72 8.86 -17.07
N PHE A 149 -23.59 10.16 -17.36
CA PHE A 149 -23.57 10.65 -18.74
C PHE A 149 -22.31 10.16 -19.44
N ALA A 150 -22.48 9.42 -20.51
CA ALA A 150 -21.37 8.81 -21.25
C ALA A 150 -21.74 8.53 -22.70
N GLU A 151 -20.80 8.74 -23.61
CA GLU A 151 -20.97 8.40 -25.01
C GLU A 151 -20.88 6.88 -25.21
N ASP A 152 -21.77 6.36 -26.03
CA ASP A 152 -21.81 4.93 -26.38
C ASP A 152 -20.49 4.49 -27.02
N GLY A 153 -19.98 3.32 -26.60
CA GLY A 153 -18.73 2.77 -27.08
C GLY A 153 -17.47 3.32 -26.42
N HIS A 154 -17.52 4.39 -25.61
CA HIS A 154 -16.38 4.84 -24.83
C HIS A 154 -16.06 3.82 -23.72
N LYS A 155 -14.81 3.82 -23.26
CA LYS A 155 -14.42 3.06 -22.08
C LYS A 155 -14.59 3.91 -20.83
N ILE A 156 -15.14 3.33 -19.77
CA ILE A 156 -15.18 3.92 -18.44
C ILE A 156 -14.41 3.00 -17.48
N CYS A 157 -13.50 3.58 -16.71
CA CYS A 157 -12.83 2.93 -15.60
C CYS A 157 -13.48 3.36 -14.30
N ILE A 158 -13.90 2.41 -13.49
CA ILE A 158 -14.42 2.63 -12.14
C ILE A 158 -13.40 2.13 -11.14
N ALA A 159 -13.06 2.95 -10.14
CA ALA A 159 -12.15 2.58 -9.08
C ALA A 159 -12.79 2.76 -7.70
N GLU A 160 -12.60 1.77 -6.83
CA GLU A 160 -12.83 1.88 -5.39
C GLU A 160 -11.58 2.47 -4.75
N VAL A 161 -11.75 3.53 -3.96
CA VAL A 161 -10.65 4.28 -3.37
C VAL A 161 -10.78 4.41 -1.84
N THR A 162 -9.66 4.72 -1.18
CA THR A 162 -9.66 5.12 0.23
C THR A 162 -10.22 6.53 0.43
N SER A 163 -10.40 6.95 1.68
CA SER A 163 -10.73 8.35 2.04
C SER A 163 -9.70 9.38 1.54
N GLU A 164 -8.48 8.93 1.21
CA GLU A 164 -7.40 9.74 0.66
C GLU A 164 -7.32 9.65 -0.88
N ASN A 165 -8.33 9.04 -1.51
CA ASN A 165 -8.44 8.81 -2.96
C ASN A 165 -7.37 7.87 -3.55
N LEU A 166 -6.83 6.95 -2.77
CA LEU A 166 -5.86 5.97 -3.23
C LEU A 166 -6.57 4.72 -3.75
N ALA A 167 -6.23 4.27 -4.96
CA ALA A 167 -6.85 3.13 -5.63
C ALA A 167 -6.65 1.81 -4.87
N ARG A 168 -7.72 1.03 -4.72
CA ARG A 168 -7.75 -0.30 -4.09
C ARG A 168 -8.26 -1.38 -5.03
N LYS A 169 -9.33 -1.07 -5.75
CA LYS A 169 -9.93 -1.96 -6.74
C LYS A 169 -10.29 -1.16 -7.95
N ALA A 170 -10.25 -1.76 -9.14
CA ALA A 170 -10.74 -1.10 -10.34
C ALA A 170 -11.23 -2.10 -11.39
N GLY A 171 -12.05 -1.60 -12.28
CA GLY A 171 -12.53 -2.33 -13.45
C GLY A 171 -12.86 -1.39 -14.61
N ILE A 172 -12.71 -1.89 -15.82
CA ILE A 172 -13.02 -1.15 -17.04
C ILE A 172 -14.15 -1.87 -17.78
N VAL A 173 -15.07 -1.08 -18.34
CA VAL A 173 -16.11 -1.58 -19.23
C VAL A 173 -16.29 -0.64 -20.42
N THR A 174 -16.74 -1.20 -21.54
CA THR A 174 -17.24 -0.38 -22.66
C THR A 174 -18.65 0.08 -22.33
N VAL A 175 -18.88 1.38 -22.46
CA VAL A 175 -20.17 2.02 -22.18
C VAL A 175 -21.22 1.55 -23.20
N SER A 176 -22.39 1.19 -22.68
CA SER A 176 -23.61 1.09 -23.41
C SER A 176 -24.58 2.16 -22.92
N SER A 177 -24.80 3.20 -23.70
CA SER A 177 -25.65 4.32 -23.30
C SER A 177 -27.02 4.24 -23.98
N ASN A 178 -27.99 4.96 -23.41
CA ASN A 178 -29.32 5.12 -24.01
C ASN A 178 -29.24 6.09 -25.18
N LEU A 179 -29.50 5.61 -26.39
CA LEU A 179 -29.43 6.41 -27.62
C LEU A 179 -30.78 7.04 -28.04
N GLY A 180 -31.86 6.79 -27.27
CA GLY A 180 -33.22 7.28 -27.55
C GLY A 180 -34.08 6.33 -28.35
#